data_84654e8ed1ec406b09333175e9aa08fa
#
_entry.id   84654e8ed1ec406b09333175e9aa08fa
#
_cell.length_a   1.000
_cell.length_b   1.000
_cell.length_c   1.000
_cell.angle_alpha   90.00
_cell.angle_beta   90.00
_cell.angle_gamma   90.00
#
_symmetry.space_group_name_H-M   'P 1'
#
loop_
_entity.id
_entity.type
_entity.pdbx_description
1 polymer ?
#
loop_
_entity_poly.entity_id
_entity_poly.type
_entity_poly.pdbx_seq_one_letter_code
_entity_poly.pdbx_strand_id
1 'polypeptide(L)'
;MKKKVLAAMLASLMAVSMTACGGSSSQENAAAPFDSAQSQAGTEANAASADGPIALTLWGAEEDQTLLGELVEGFKAAYPDQTFDIQIGVESESTAKDTILTDVEAAADVYAFASDQLNDLVKAGALLNLEEYADALTVAGKTLDDVKSANSAGSIEAATMDGSLYAFPRSGDNGYFLYYDSSVLSDEDVASWDNLLAAANKAGKKVGMTLASGWYNASFFYGAGFTTGLNDDQTTSIDWNKTSADGYTGVDVVKSMLNIAADPAFMAIADGDISNQLASGALVACVSGTWDSITAQEVFGDGYAATKLPTFTVGDKQVQQGSVAGFKFVGVNGYAENAGWAVLLADYISNQDSQQKFFDQRECGPTNVNLIDSDAVKANVAIAALAEQSAYSKTQLVGGKYWDPAQTFGELIAQGTLSADDDAAIQNALDTLVEGVTAPVE
;
A
#
# COMPACT_ATOMS: atom_id res chain seq x y z
N MET A 1 5.14 17.81 52.83
CA MET A 1 6.09 16.85 53.45
C MET A 1 6.62 15.99 52.32
N LYS A 2 7.74 16.33 51.75
CA LYS A 2 9.11 15.77 51.89
C LYS A 2 9.09 14.22 51.94
N LYS A 3 9.60 13.56 50.87
CA LYS A 3 10.89 12.84 50.93
C LYS A 3 11.33 12.39 49.52
N LYS A 4 12.54 12.81 49.23
CA LYS A 4 13.47 12.35 48.19
C LYS A 4 14.09 11.01 48.64
N VAL A 5 14.66 10.27 47.69
CA VAL A 5 15.85 9.39 47.79
C VAL A 5 15.87 8.58 46.47
N LEU A 6 16.91 8.34 45.77
CA LEU A 6 18.33 8.68 45.58
C LEU A 6 18.83 7.70 44.49
N ALA A 7 19.64 8.18 43.59
CA ALA A 7 20.31 7.44 42.53
C ALA A 7 21.40 6.49 43.08
N ALA A 8 21.75 5.46 42.32
CA ALA A 8 23.07 4.84 42.38
C ALA A 8 23.53 4.38 41.00
N MET A 9 24.59 5.00 40.54
CA MET A 9 25.47 4.60 39.43
C MET A 9 26.21 3.32 39.80
N LEU A 10 26.50 2.49 38.80
CA LEU A 10 27.75 1.69 38.81
C LEU A 10 28.34 1.70 37.39
N ALA A 11 29.44 2.44 37.30
CA ALA A 11 30.38 2.36 36.20
C ALA A 11 31.44 1.28 36.55
N SER A 12 31.84 0.46 35.59
CA SER A 12 33.07 -0.29 35.64
C SER A 12 33.82 -0.18 34.32
N LEU A 13 34.91 0.58 34.38
CA LEU A 13 36.00 0.64 33.40
C LEU A 13 36.69 -0.72 33.28
N MET A 14 37.09 -1.10 32.07
CA MET A 14 38.43 -1.72 31.88
C MET A 14 39.04 -1.20 30.57
N ALA A 15 40.21 -0.67 30.74
CA ALA A 15 41.09 -0.10 29.73
C ALA A 15 42.24 -1.06 29.42
N VAL A 16 42.99 -0.71 28.33
CA VAL A 16 44.37 -1.08 27.95
C VAL A 16 44.45 -2.26 26.99
N SER A 17 44.99 -2.12 25.78
CA SER A 17 46.33 -1.56 25.45
C SER A 17 46.47 -1.14 24.00
N MET A 18 47.12 -0.02 23.76
CA MET A 18 47.68 0.46 22.49
C MET A 18 48.89 -0.38 22.06
N THR A 19 49.03 -0.57 20.75
CA THR A 19 50.36 -0.46 20.11
C THR A 19 50.19 0.17 18.72
N ALA A 20 50.88 1.26 18.52
CA ALA A 20 50.96 2.05 17.31
C ALA A 20 51.97 1.45 16.32
N CYS A 21 51.71 1.58 15.03
CA CYS A 21 52.71 2.07 14.06
C CYS A 21 52.01 2.47 12.72
N GLY A 22 52.41 3.63 12.25
CA GLY A 22 51.80 4.44 11.26
C GLY A 22 51.98 4.00 9.79
N GLY A 23 51.29 4.76 8.93
CA GLY A 23 51.43 4.73 7.46
C GLY A 23 50.24 5.36 6.78
N SER A 24 50.38 6.61 6.38
CA SER A 24 49.39 7.34 5.54
C SER A 24 49.24 6.69 4.18
N SER A 25 48.03 6.45 3.74
CA SER A 25 47.62 6.60 2.33
C SER A 25 46.10 6.69 2.22
N SER A 26 45.65 7.78 1.67
CA SER A 26 44.31 8.04 1.21
C SER A 26 43.85 6.93 0.25
N GLN A 27 42.71 6.28 0.57
CA GLN A 27 41.95 5.47 -0.39
C GLN A 27 40.49 5.85 -0.31
N GLU A 28 40.01 6.28 -1.46
CA GLU A 28 38.61 6.46 -1.80
C GLU A 28 37.83 5.17 -1.45
N ASN A 29 36.73 5.31 -0.72
CA ASN A 29 35.78 4.23 -0.52
C ASN A 29 34.99 4.06 -1.82
N ALA A 30 35.49 3.17 -2.69
CA ALA A 30 34.65 2.53 -3.68
C ALA A 30 33.87 1.42 -2.96
N ALA A 31 32.55 1.45 -3.09
CA ALA A 31 31.68 0.38 -2.64
C ALA A 31 32.19 -0.97 -3.15
N ALA A 32 32.43 -1.90 -2.27
CA ALA A 32 32.80 -3.26 -2.63
C ALA A 32 31.62 -3.95 -3.30
N PRO A 33 31.84 -4.71 -4.39
CA PRO A 33 30.77 -5.51 -4.97
C PRO A 33 30.37 -6.61 -3.96
N PHE A 34 29.05 -6.80 -3.81
CA PHE A 34 28.47 -7.92 -3.08
C PHE A 34 29.04 -9.23 -3.63
N ASP A 35 29.84 -9.92 -2.84
CA ASP A 35 30.48 -11.17 -3.25
C ASP A 35 29.68 -12.36 -2.69
N SER A 36 29.05 -13.05 -3.60
CA SER A 36 28.72 -14.49 -3.66
C SER A 36 28.71 -15.36 -2.38
N ALA A 37 28.12 -14.89 -1.29
CA ALA A 37 27.68 -15.78 -0.20
C ALA A 37 26.28 -16.37 -0.43
N GLN A 38 25.54 -15.91 -1.47
CA GLN A 38 24.15 -16.25 -1.74
C GLN A 38 23.93 -17.55 -2.54
N SER A 39 24.94 -18.16 -3.10
CA SER A 39 24.76 -19.32 -4.01
C SER A 39 24.61 -20.69 -3.33
N GLN A 40 24.49 -20.77 -2.01
CA GLN A 40 24.30 -22.05 -1.28
C GLN A 40 22.93 -22.22 -0.61
N ALA A 41 22.08 -21.22 -0.57
CA ALA A 41 20.82 -21.28 0.16
C ALA A 41 19.69 -22.08 -0.54
N GLY A 42 19.76 -22.25 -1.86
CA GLY A 42 18.72 -22.99 -2.62
C GLY A 42 18.65 -24.51 -2.33
N THR A 43 19.66 -25.07 -1.69
CA THR A 43 19.71 -26.51 -1.36
C THR A 43 19.27 -26.82 0.08
N GLU A 44 19.08 -25.82 0.94
CA GLU A 44 18.77 -26.05 2.36
C GLU A 44 17.27 -26.16 2.67
N ALA A 45 16.36 -25.79 1.76
CA ALA A 45 14.91 -26.03 1.94
C ALA A 45 14.55 -27.53 2.10
N ASN A 46 15.49 -28.43 1.78
CA ASN A 46 15.36 -29.87 1.95
C ASN A 46 16.10 -30.44 3.17
N ALA A 47 16.82 -29.63 3.95
CA ALA A 47 17.45 -30.10 5.17
C ALA A 47 16.44 -30.04 6.32
N ALA A 48 16.02 -31.20 6.82
CA ALA A 48 15.38 -31.26 8.14
C ALA A 48 16.29 -30.53 9.13
N SER A 49 15.76 -29.52 9.85
CA SER A 49 16.55 -28.79 10.84
C SER A 49 17.03 -29.79 11.90
N ALA A 50 18.33 -29.98 12.00
CA ALA A 50 18.90 -30.97 12.94
C ALA A 50 18.72 -30.58 14.42
N ASP A 51 18.33 -29.32 14.71
CA ASP A 51 18.41 -28.76 16.07
C ASP A 51 17.21 -27.86 16.50
N GLY A 52 15.98 -28.06 16.00
CA GLY A 52 14.84 -27.31 16.56
C GLY A 52 13.76 -26.93 15.52
N PRO A 53 12.71 -26.19 15.93
CA PRO A 53 11.69 -25.71 15.02
C PRO A 53 12.23 -24.68 14.03
N ILE A 54 11.72 -24.67 12.81
CA ILE A 54 11.99 -23.66 11.80
C ILE A 54 11.29 -22.37 12.25
N ALA A 55 12.07 -21.37 12.65
CA ALA A 55 11.55 -20.08 13.09
C ALA A 55 11.29 -19.21 11.86
N LEU A 56 10.11 -18.59 11.79
CA LEU A 56 9.72 -17.61 10.79
C LEU A 56 8.88 -16.50 11.43
N THR A 57 9.01 -15.31 10.88
CA THR A 57 8.18 -14.16 11.20
C THR A 57 7.37 -13.71 9.99
N LEU A 58 6.10 -13.38 10.20
CA LEU A 58 5.16 -12.95 9.18
C LEU A 58 4.50 -11.64 9.60
N TRP A 59 4.56 -10.61 8.76
CA TRP A 59 3.81 -9.38 8.96
C TRP A 59 2.66 -9.25 7.98
N GLY A 60 1.50 -8.80 8.48
CA GLY A 60 0.33 -8.46 7.68
C GLY A 60 -0.62 -7.54 8.43
N ALA A 61 -1.59 -6.97 7.73
CA ALA A 61 -2.51 -5.99 8.25
C ALA A 61 -3.31 -6.51 9.47
N GLU A 62 -3.76 -5.59 10.33
CA GLU A 62 -4.52 -5.92 11.54
C GLU A 62 -5.81 -6.69 11.22
N GLU A 63 -6.52 -6.26 10.19
CA GLU A 63 -7.75 -6.88 9.72
C GLU A 63 -7.56 -8.29 9.13
N ASP A 64 -6.35 -8.66 8.75
CA ASP A 64 -6.01 -9.97 8.19
C ASP A 64 -5.52 -10.97 9.24
N GLN A 65 -5.27 -10.56 10.48
CA GLN A 65 -4.61 -11.38 11.50
C GLN A 65 -5.29 -12.74 11.76
N THR A 66 -6.62 -12.76 11.79
CA THR A 66 -7.39 -14.02 12.00
C THR A 66 -7.17 -14.98 10.84
N LEU A 67 -7.28 -14.49 9.60
CA LEU A 67 -7.08 -15.30 8.40
C LEU A 67 -5.61 -15.75 8.27
N LEU A 68 -4.64 -14.87 8.55
CA LEU A 68 -3.22 -15.25 8.55
C LEU A 68 -2.93 -16.36 9.56
N GLY A 69 -3.57 -16.33 10.73
CA GLY A 69 -3.49 -17.43 11.69
C GLY A 69 -4.00 -18.76 11.13
N GLU A 70 -5.13 -18.75 10.43
CA GLU A 70 -5.66 -19.94 9.75
C GLU A 70 -4.72 -20.45 8.64
N LEU A 71 -4.16 -19.54 7.85
CA LEU A 71 -3.24 -19.89 6.77
C LEU A 71 -1.93 -20.46 7.31
N VAL A 72 -1.39 -19.92 8.40
CA VAL A 72 -0.20 -20.45 9.08
C VAL A 72 -0.44 -21.86 9.58
N GLU A 73 -1.58 -22.14 10.22
CA GLU A 73 -1.91 -23.50 10.65
C GLU A 73 -2.10 -24.45 9.46
N GLY A 74 -2.70 -23.95 8.36
CA GLY A 74 -2.79 -24.71 7.09
C GLY A 74 -1.41 -25.01 6.50
N PHE A 75 -0.49 -24.05 6.52
CA PHE A 75 0.89 -24.25 6.08
C PHE A 75 1.60 -25.32 6.91
N LYS A 76 1.51 -25.25 8.25
CA LYS A 76 2.08 -26.27 9.14
C LYS A 76 1.51 -27.68 8.83
N ALA A 77 0.22 -27.77 8.56
CA ALA A 77 -0.45 -29.02 8.22
C ALA A 77 -0.03 -29.57 6.85
N ALA A 78 0.36 -28.71 5.90
CA ALA A 78 0.87 -29.11 4.59
C ALA A 78 2.26 -29.73 4.66
N TYR A 79 3.03 -29.45 5.71
CA TYR A 79 4.39 -29.97 5.92
C TYR A 79 4.53 -30.68 7.27
N PRO A 80 3.84 -31.82 7.47
CA PRO A 80 3.72 -32.50 8.77
C PRO A 80 5.04 -33.10 9.30
N ASP A 81 6.03 -33.26 8.42
CA ASP A 81 7.36 -33.77 8.79
C ASP A 81 8.29 -32.69 9.32
N GLN A 82 7.83 -31.41 9.33
CA GLN A 82 8.57 -30.27 9.83
C GLN A 82 7.91 -29.70 11.09
N THR A 83 8.71 -29.08 11.92
CA THR A 83 8.21 -28.32 13.08
C THR A 83 8.49 -26.85 12.85
N PHE A 84 7.45 -26.00 12.96
CA PHE A 84 7.56 -24.57 12.72
C PHE A 84 7.23 -23.78 13.98
N ASP A 85 7.97 -22.69 14.20
CA ASP A 85 7.63 -21.60 15.10
C ASP A 85 7.42 -20.34 14.26
N ILE A 86 6.15 -20.05 13.89
CA ILE A 86 5.80 -18.90 13.02
C ILE A 86 5.10 -17.87 13.88
N GLN A 87 5.71 -16.69 14.02
CA GLN A 87 5.17 -15.54 14.74
C GLN A 87 4.52 -14.58 13.75
N ILE A 88 3.27 -14.16 14.03
CA ILE A 88 2.55 -13.20 13.20
C ILE A 88 2.57 -11.85 13.89
N GLY A 89 3.03 -10.81 13.19
CA GLY A 89 3.01 -9.41 13.64
C GLY A 89 2.06 -8.57 12.80
N VAL A 90 1.64 -7.44 13.37
CA VAL A 90 0.79 -6.47 12.69
C VAL A 90 1.65 -5.43 11.98
N GLU A 91 1.49 -5.33 10.65
CA GLU A 91 2.04 -4.25 9.84
C GLU A 91 1.12 -4.03 8.63
N SER A 92 0.72 -2.78 8.39
CA SER A 92 -0.13 -2.43 7.26
C SER A 92 0.66 -2.46 5.96
N GLU A 93 0.03 -2.92 4.86
CA GLU A 93 0.66 -2.87 3.54
C GLU A 93 1.01 -1.43 3.10
N SER A 94 0.30 -0.41 3.60
CA SER A 94 0.57 0.99 3.26
C SER A 94 1.84 1.54 3.91
N THR A 95 2.19 1.06 5.12
CA THR A 95 3.34 1.52 5.91
C THR A 95 4.51 0.54 5.92
N ALA A 96 4.33 -0.64 5.36
CA ALA A 96 5.31 -1.74 5.40
C ALA A 96 6.71 -1.30 4.98
N LYS A 97 6.85 -0.57 3.87
CA LYS A 97 8.13 -0.05 3.40
C LYS A 97 8.86 0.77 4.46
N ASP A 98 8.18 1.73 5.07
CA ASP A 98 8.81 2.65 6.02
C ASP A 98 9.27 1.92 7.28
N THR A 99 8.48 0.95 7.75
CA THR A 99 8.84 0.08 8.87
C THR A 99 10.03 -0.81 8.52
N ILE A 100 10.00 -1.48 7.37
CA ILE A 100 11.05 -2.39 6.90
C ILE A 100 12.36 -1.64 6.71
N LEU A 101 12.35 -0.47 6.07
CA LEU A 101 13.55 0.32 5.79
C LEU A 101 14.17 0.96 7.04
N THR A 102 13.48 0.95 8.18
CA THR A 102 14.06 1.37 9.45
C THR A 102 15.17 0.40 9.90
N ASP A 103 14.97 -0.93 9.71
CA ASP A 103 15.97 -1.97 9.97
C ASP A 103 15.60 -3.22 9.16
N VAL A 104 16.19 -3.37 7.98
CA VAL A 104 15.86 -4.44 7.04
C VAL A 104 16.20 -5.83 7.60
N GLU A 105 17.28 -5.93 8.36
CA GLU A 105 17.72 -7.21 8.97
C GLU A 105 16.81 -7.66 10.11
N ALA A 106 16.17 -6.72 10.80
CA ALA A 106 15.23 -6.98 11.89
C ALA A 106 13.77 -7.09 11.44
N ALA A 107 13.47 -6.76 10.18
CA ALA A 107 12.13 -6.91 9.63
C ALA A 107 11.72 -8.39 9.51
N ALA A 108 10.41 -8.66 9.39
CA ALA A 108 9.89 -10.02 9.28
C ALA A 108 10.46 -10.77 8.06
N ASP A 109 10.55 -12.10 8.15
CA ASP A 109 11.00 -12.96 7.05
C ASP A 109 10.05 -12.93 5.86
N VAL A 110 8.74 -12.79 6.14
CA VAL A 110 7.67 -12.68 5.15
C VAL A 110 6.77 -11.51 5.51
N TYR A 111 6.41 -10.69 4.54
CA TYR A 111 5.54 -9.54 4.79
C TYR A 111 4.68 -9.15 3.58
N ALA A 112 3.49 -8.62 3.89
CA ALA A 112 2.61 -8.04 2.90
C ALA A 112 2.96 -6.56 2.66
N PHE A 113 2.87 -6.08 1.41
CA PHE A 113 3.13 -4.68 1.05
C PHE A 113 2.40 -4.27 -0.24
N ALA A 114 2.24 -2.97 -0.46
CA ALA A 114 1.62 -2.42 -1.66
C ALA A 114 2.62 -2.32 -2.83
N SER A 115 2.15 -2.54 -4.05
CA SER A 115 2.99 -2.66 -5.25
C SER A 115 3.85 -1.43 -5.59
N ASP A 116 3.42 -0.24 -5.19
CA ASP A 116 4.17 1.01 -5.35
C ASP A 116 5.47 1.04 -4.53
N GLN A 117 5.59 0.17 -3.51
CA GLN A 117 6.75 0.07 -2.63
C GLN A 117 7.85 -0.88 -3.16
N LEU A 118 7.53 -1.70 -4.17
CA LEU A 118 8.42 -2.75 -4.67
C LEU A 118 9.82 -2.23 -5.00
N ASN A 119 9.88 -1.14 -5.74
CA ASN A 119 11.14 -0.60 -6.23
C ASN A 119 12.11 -0.17 -5.10
N ASP A 120 11.58 0.49 -4.07
CA ASP A 120 12.36 0.94 -2.92
C ASP A 120 12.85 -0.27 -2.09
N LEU A 121 11.97 -1.25 -1.87
CA LEU A 121 12.30 -2.47 -1.13
C LEU A 121 13.35 -3.33 -1.85
N VAL A 122 13.24 -3.48 -3.18
CA VAL A 122 14.26 -4.22 -3.97
C VAL A 122 15.61 -3.53 -3.90
N LYS A 123 15.66 -2.20 -4.05
CA LYS A 123 16.92 -1.43 -4.00
C LYS A 123 17.59 -1.45 -2.64
N ALA A 124 16.80 -1.51 -1.58
CA ALA A 124 17.32 -1.64 -0.21
C ALA A 124 17.78 -3.07 0.11
N GLY A 125 17.63 -4.04 -0.80
CA GLY A 125 17.92 -5.45 -0.53
C GLY A 125 16.92 -6.09 0.44
N ALA A 126 15.78 -5.44 0.67
CA ALA A 126 14.74 -5.93 1.55
C ALA A 126 13.94 -7.09 0.95
N LEU A 127 13.89 -7.21 -0.37
CA LEU A 127 13.20 -8.29 -1.07
C LEU A 127 14.18 -9.27 -1.71
N LEU A 128 13.90 -10.54 -1.51
CA LEU A 128 14.62 -11.65 -2.09
C LEU A 128 14.26 -11.81 -3.58
N ASN A 129 15.27 -12.05 -4.43
CA ASN A 129 15.05 -12.39 -5.84
C ASN A 129 14.54 -13.84 -5.95
N LEU A 130 13.26 -14.01 -6.32
CA LEU A 130 12.62 -15.33 -6.35
C LEU A 130 13.17 -16.26 -7.44
N GLU A 131 13.83 -15.74 -8.49
CA GLU A 131 14.51 -16.57 -9.50
C GLU A 131 15.67 -17.37 -8.88
N GLU A 132 16.35 -16.80 -7.89
CA GLU A 132 17.48 -17.45 -7.21
C GLU A 132 17.03 -18.54 -6.22
N TYR A 133 15.76 -18.50 -5.81
CA TYR A 133 15.17 -19.45 -4.85
C TYR A 133 14.04 -20.29 -5.46
N ALA A 134 13.93 -20.32 -6.79
CA ALA A 134 12.89 -21.07 -7.51
C ALA A 134 12.85 -22.55 -7.13
N ASP A 135 14.01 -23.16 -6.82
CA ASP A 135 14.11 -24.55 -6.40
C ASP A 135 13.36 -24.86 -5.09
N ALA A 136 13.16 -23.88 -4.21
CA ALA A 136 12.37 -24.04 -2.99
C ALA A 136 10.93 -24.45 -3.30
N LEU A 137 10.33 -23.90 -4.37
CA LEU A 137 8.95 -24.21 -4.79
C LEU A 137 8.77 -25.67 -5.21
N THR A 138 9.84 -26.38 -5.56
CA THR A 138 9.76 -27.82 -5.91
C THR A 138 9.29 -28.69 -4.74
N VAL A 139 9.50 -28.25 -3.50
CA VAL A 139 8.96 -28.91 -2.30
C VAL A 139 7.43 -28.87 -2.28
N ALA A 140 6.83 -27.81 -2.81
CA ALA A 140 5.38 -27.68 -3.01
C ALA A 140 4.89 -28.32 -4.33
N GLY A 141 5.78 -28.95 -5.11
CA GLY A 141 5.47 -29.54 -6.41
C GLY A 141 5.19 -28.50 -7.50
N LYS A 142 5.75 -27.31 -7.38
CA LYS A 142 5.55 -26.17 -8.29
C LYS A 142 6.88 -25.65 -8.84
N THR A 143 6.77 -24.88 -9.91
CA THR A 143 7.84 -24.05 -10.46
C THR A 143 7.49 -22.57 -10.32
N LEU A 144 8.45 -21.69 -10.51
CA LEU A 144 8.18 -20.24 -10.54
C LEU A 144 7.31 -19.84 -11.76
N ASP A 145 7.41 -20.58 -12.86
CA ASP A 145 6.55 -20.39 -14.04
C ASP A 145 5.08 -20.76 -13.74
N ASP A 146 4.84 -21.75 -12.86
CA ASP A 146 3.49 -22.06 -12.39
C ASP A 146 2.91 -20.89 -11.58
N VAL A 147 3.70 -20.24 -10.72
CA VAL A 147 3.29 -19.04 -9.99
C VAL A 147 2.98 -17.89 -10.94
N LYS A 148 3.86 -17.63 -11.93
CA LYS A 148 3.67 -16.57 -12.93
C LYS A 148 2.41 -16.80 -13.77
N SER A 149 2.17 -18.04 -14.22
CA SER A 149 1.01 -18.37 -15.05
C SER A 149 -0.32 -18.41 -14.30
N ALA A 150 -0.27 -18.65 -12.99
CA ALA A 150 -1.46 -18.67 -12.14
C ALA A 150 -2.02 -17.27 -11.84
N ASN A 151 -1.25 -16.21 -12.06
CA ASN A 151 -1.64 -14.84 -11.72
C ASN A 151 -1.78 -13.96 -12.97
N SER A 152 -2.50 -12.86 -12.86
CA SER A 152 -2.73 -11.92 -13.96
C SER A 152 -1.41 -11.32 -14.46
N ALA A 153 -1.31 -11.11 -15.78
CA ALA A 153 -0.10 -10.56 -16.38
C ALA A 153 0.32 -9.22 -15.75
N GLY A 154 -0.65 -8.35 -15.44
CA GLY A 154 -0.39 -7.06 -14.81
C GLY A 154 0.18 -7.18 -13.40
N SER A 155 -0.27 -8.17 -12.59
CA SER A 155 0.27 -8.38 -11.25
C SER A 155 1.70 -8.96 -11.28
N ILE A 156 1.99 -9.81 -12.25
CA ILE A 156 3.35 -10.34 -12.46
C ILE A 156 4.29 -9.24 -12.96
N GLU A 157 3.85 -8.41 -13.91
CA GLU A 157 4.63 -7.26 -14.39
C GLU A 157 4.95 -6.30 -13.23
N ALA A 158 3.96 -5.97 -12.40
CA ALA A 158 4.13 -5.08 -11.24
C ALA A 158 4.99 -5.69 -10.12
N ALA A 159 5.12 -7.02 -10.03
CA ALA A 159 5.99 -7.73 -9.07
C ALA A 159 7.41 -7.99 -9.63
N THR A 160 7.68 -7.57 -10.88
CA THR A 160 8.93 -7.84 -11.61
C THR A 160 9.77 -6.56 -11.72
N MET A 161 11.05 -6.66 -11.43
CA MET A 161 12.02 -5.60 -11.63
C MET A 161 13.28 -6.18 -12.31
N ASP A 162 13.79 -5.52 -13.34
CA ASP A 162 14.97 -5.96 -14.12
C ASP A 162 14.87 -7.41 -14.62
N GLY A 163 13.65 -7.88 -14.91
CA GLY A 163 13.37 -9.21 -15.44
C GLY A 163 13.24 -10.32 -14.39
N SER A 164 13.44 -10.03 -13.10
CA SER A 164 13.29 -10.95 -11.99
C SER A 164 12.02 -10.68 -11.18
N LEU A 165 11.36 -11.73 -10.71
CA LEU A 165 10.21 -11.64 -9.80
C LEU A 165 10.71 -11.49 -8.36
N TYR A 166 10.14 -10.52 -7.61
CA TYR A 166 10.53 -10.20 -6.23
C TYR A 166 9.41 -10.42 -5.20
N ALA A 167 8.19 -10.67 -5.65
CA ALA A 167 7.09 -10.88 -4.74
C ALA A 167 6.01 -11.78 -5.36
N PHE A 168 5.23 -12.42 -4.50
CA PHE A 168 4.06 -13.20 -4.88
C PHE A 168 2.82 -12.31 -4.91
N PRO A 169 2.07 -12.22 -6.04
CA PRO A 169 0.82 -11.48 -6.08
C PRO A 169 -0.24 -12.11 -5.16
N ARG A 170 -0.84 -11.30 -4.27
CA ARG A 170 -1.90 -11.73 -3.36
C ARG A 170 -3.27 -11.21 -3.78
N SER A 171 -3.37 -9.90 -4.04
CA SER A 171 -4.62 -9.28 -4.48
C SER A 171 -4.40 -8.19 -5.53
N GLY A 172 -5.41 -7.97 -6.37
CA GLY A 172 -5.44 -7.00 -7.47
C GLY A 172 -6.40 -5.84 -7.22
N ASP A 173 -6.66 -5.54 -5.96
CA ASP A 173 -7.70 -4.59 -5.53
C ASP A 173 -7.12 -3.38 -4.78
N ASN A 174 -5.84 -3.09 -4.92
CA ASN A 174 -5.23 -1.92 -4.30
C ASN A 174 -5.59 -0.64 -5.05
N GLY A 175 -6.84 -0.24 -4.91
CA GLY A 175 -7.44 0.96 -5.48
C GLY A 175 -8.67 1.35 -4.68
N TYR A 176 -9.30 2.48 -5.01
CA TYR A 176 -10.42 3.02 -4.27
C TYR A 176 -11.54 3.52 -5.19
N PHE A 177 -12.74 3.54 -4.62
CA PHE A 177 -14.01 3.87 -5.26
C PHE A 177 -14.96 4.47 -4.20
N LEU A 178 -16.24 4.66 -4.52
CA LEU A 178 -17.23 5.21 -3.59
C LEU A 178 -18.13 4.11 -3.03
N TYR A 179 -18.18 3.96 -1.69
CA TYR A 179 -19.25 3.28 -0.97
C TYR A 179 -20.36 4.26 -0.62
N TYR A 180 -21.62 3.80 -0.65
CA TYR A 180 -22.77 4.61 -0.25
C TYR A 180 -23.94 3.78 0.24
N ASP A 181 -24.79 4.40 1.04
CA ASP A 181 -26.08 3.82 1.48
C ASP A 181 -27.17 4.13 0.44
N SER A 182 -27.52 3.13 -0.40
CA SER A 182 -28.51 3.26 -1.45
C SER A 182 -29.96 3.38 -0.92
N SER A 183 -30.18 3.15 0.39
CA SER A 183 -31.47 3.45 1.02
C SER A 183 -31.68 4.96 1.26
N VAL A 184 -30.60 5.75 1.18
CA VAL A 184 -30.59 7.19 1.42
C VAL A 184 -30.23 7.97 0.15
N LEU A 185 -29.28 7.47 -0.65
CA LEU A 185 -28.75 8.11 -1.84
C LEU A 185 -29.14 7.32 -3.10
N SER A 186 -29.56 8.02 -4.14
CA SER A 186 -29.80 7.43 -5.47
C SER A 186 -28.53 7.43 -6.32
N ASP A 187 -28.54 6.72 -7.45
CA ASP A 187 -27.47 6.72 -8.44
C ASP A 187 -27.21 8.12 -9.00
N GLU A 188 -28.25 8.97 -9.10
CA GLU A 188 -28.11 10.38 -9.54
C GLU A 188 -27.40 11.23 -8.46
N ASP A 189 -27.65 10.95 -7.18
CA ASP A 189 -27.00 11.65 -6.08
C ASP A 189 -25.49 11.35 -6.02
N VAL A 190 -25.07 10.14 -6.32
CA VAL A 190 -23.66 9.73 -6.27
C VAL A 190 -22.88 9.98 -7.58
N ALA A 191 -23.53 10.51 -8.63
CA ALA A 191 -22.90 10.72 -9.93
C ALA A 191 -21.87 11.88 -9.93
N SER A 192 -22.04 12.88 -9.04
CA SER A 192 -21.14 14.02 -8.90
C SER A 192 -20.98 14.42 -7.44
N TRP A 193 -19.81 15.01 -7.10
CA TRP A 193 -19.57 15.56 -5.77
C TRP A 193 -20.62 16.62 -5.37
N ASP A 194 -21.04 17.45 -6.32
CA ASP A 194 -22.05 18.46 -6.08
C ASP A 194 -23.38 17.86 -5.62
N ASN A 195 -23.87 16.84 -6.33
CA ASN A 195 -25.11 16.14 -5.98
C ASN A 195 -24.96 15.35 -4.67
N LEU A 196 -23.84 14.65 -4.51
CA LEU A 196 -23.55 13.80 -3.36
C LEU A 196 -23.53 14.62 -2.05
N LEU A 197 -22.84 15.75 -2.05
CA LEU A 197 -22.79 16.63 -0.89
C LEU A 197 -24.15 17.29 -0.60
N ALA A 198 -24.87 17.69 -1.65
CA ALA A 198 -26.23 18.24 -1.47
C ALA A 198 -27.20 17.22 -0.88
N ALA A 199 -27.16 15.96 -1.35
CA ALA A 199 -28.00 14.88 -0.82
C ALA A 199 -27.60 14.50 0.62
N ALA A 200 -26.31 14.41 0.92
CA ALA A 200 -25.80 14.16 2.28
C ALA A 200 -26.19 15.26 3.27
N ASN A 201 -26.08 16.55 2.86
CA ASN A 201 -26.57 17.69 3.65
C ASN A 201 -28.07 17.58 3.95
N LYS A 202 -28.87 17.22 2.96
CA LYS A 202 -30.33 17.02 3.13
C LYS A 202 -30.64 15.87 4.07
N ALA A 203 -29.80 14.82 4.07
CA ALA A 203 -29.94 13.67 4.97
C ALA A 203 -29.37 13.92 6.38
N GLY A 204 -28.68 15.05 6.60
CA GLY A 204 -27.98 15.35 7.85
C GLY A 204 -26.81 14.41 8.13
N LYS A 205 -26.17 13.90 7.07
CA LYS A 205 -25.07 12.93 7.10
C LYS A 205 -23.82 13.51 6.47
N LYS A 206 -22.74 12.74 6.48
CA LYS A 206 -21.44 13.13 5.94
C LYS A 206 -20.98 12.21 4.81
N VAL A 207 -20.10 12.74 3.98
CA VAL A 207 -19.32 12.02 2.96
C VAL A 207 -17.85 12.05 3.37
N GLY A 208 -17.24 10.90 3.57
CA GLY A 208 -15.88 10.77 4.07
C GLY A 208 -14.84 10.54 2.96
N MET A 209 -13.67 11.17 3.10
CA MET A 209 -12.49 10.88 2.27
C MET A 209 -11.21 11.27 3.00
N THR A 210 -10.14 10.46 2.82
CA THR A 210 -8.80 10.76 3.35
C THR A 210 -8.06 11.75 2.44
N LEU A 211 -8.59 12.98 2.36
CA LEU A 211 -8.13 14.00 1.41
C LEU A 211 -6.68 14.44 1.64
N ALA A 212 -6.17 14.34 2.86
CA ALA A 212 -4.79 14.68 3.18
C ALA A 212 -3.77 13.70 2.56
N SER A 213 -4.12 12.44 2.36
CA SER A 213 -3.20 11.44 1.81
C SER A 213 -2.88 11.69 0.34
N GLY A 214 -1.58 11.63 -0.02
CA GLY A 214 -1.10 11.71 -1.40
C GLY A 214 -1.61 10.57 -2.30
N TRP A 215 -2.03 9.45 -1.72
CA TRP A 215 -2.72 8.36 -2.40
C TRP A 215 -4.10 8.80 -2.91
N TYR A 216 -4.90 9.47 -2.07
CA TYR A 216 -6.26 9.86 -2.41
C TYR A 216 -6.34 11.20 -3.14
N ASN A 217 -5.56 12.23 -2.73
CA ASN A 217 -5.64 13.55 -3.34
C ASN A 217 -5.17 13.59 -4.79
N ALA A 218 -4.27 12.67 -5.19
CA ALA A 218 -3.84 12.47 -6.57
C ALA A 218 -5.00 12.21 -7.55
N SER A 219 -6.11 11.64 -7.05
CA SER A 219 -7.27 11.28 -7.87
C SER A 219 -7.89 12.46 -8.63
N PHE A 220 -7.91 13.63 -8.01
CA PHE A 220 -8.41 14.84 -8.65
C PHE A 220 -7.51 15.30 -9.80
N PHE A 221 -6.21 15.25 -9.58
CA PHE A 221 -5.23 15.61 -10.62
C PHE A 221 -5.23 14.60 -11.76
N TYR A 222 -5.26 13.29 -11.47
CA TYR A 222 -5.33 12.26 -12.51
C TYR A 222 -6.59 12.34 -13.35
N GLY A 223 -7.74 12.64 -12.72
CA GLY A 223 -8.99 12.88 -13.42
C GLY A 223 -8.94 14.09 -14.36
N ALA A 224 -8.22 15.13 -13.99
CA ALA A 224 -8.02 16.34 -14.78
C ALA A 224 -6.86 16.25 -15.80
N GLY A 225 -6.30 15.05 -16.02
CA GLY A 225 -5.29 14.80 -17.06
C GLY A 225 -3.85 15.14 -16.65
N PHE A 226 -3.58 15.33 -15.36
CA PHE A 226 -2.22 15.45 -14.83
C PHE A 226 -1.56 14.10 -14.63
N THR A 227 -0.24 14.10 -14.44
CA THR A 227 0.57 12.88 -14.34
C THR A 227 1.59 12.93 -13.22
N THR A 228 1.98 11.75 -12.75
CA THR A 228 3.22 11.50 -12.02
C THR A 228 4.02 10.42 -12.72
N GLY A 229 5.32 10.37 -12.50
CA GLY A 229 6.18 9.32 -13.02
C GLY A 229 7.44 9.17 -12.17
N LEU A 230 8.01 7.98 -12.18
CA LEU A 230 9.29 7.69 -11.54
C LEU A 230 10.42 7.87 -12.56
N ASN A 231 11.40 8.69 -12.22
CA ASN A 231 12.61 8.90 -13.02
C ASN A 231 13.66 7.82 -12.71
N ASP A 232 14.65 7.64 -13.60
CA ASP A 232 15.74 6.66 -13.40
C ASP A 232 16.57 6.93 -12.14
N ASP A 233 16.67 8.19 -11.71
CA ASP A 233 17.35 8.63 -10.50
C ASP A 233 16.48 8.54 -9.24
N GLN A 234 15.32 7.90 -9.33
CA GLN A 234 14.32 7.70 -8.26
C GLN A 234 13.61 8.97 -7.79
N THR A 235 13.79 10.08 -8.45
CA THR A 235 12.97 11.27 -8.22
C THR A 235 11.62 11.11 -8.91
N THR A 236 10.60 11.80 -8.41
CA THR A 236 9.28 11.84 -9.05
C THR A 236 9.24 12.95 -10.10
N SER A 237 8.78 12.64 -11.30
CA SER A 237 8.29 13.68 -12.22
C SER A 237 6.82 13.97 -11.93
N ILE A 238 6.45 15.25 -11.89
CA ILE A 238 5.11 15.72 -11.56
C ILE A 238 4.83 17.05 -12.29
N ASP A 239 3.61 17.23 -12.77
CA ASP A 239 3.21 18.41 -13.55
C ASP A 239 2.06 19.21 -12.92
N TRP A 240 1.69 18.94 -11.66
CA TRP A 240 0.49 19.47 -10.99
C TRP A 240 0.47 20.99 -10.83
N ASN A 241 1.60 21.68 -10.88
CA ASN A 241 1.68 23.14 -10.86
C ASN A 241 1.60 23.80 -12.26
N LYS A 242 1.28 23.02 -13.29
CA LYS A 242 1.22 23.47 -14.70
C LYS A 242 -0.22 23.40 -15.23
N THR A 243 -0.32 23.33 -16.56
CA THR A 243 -1.55 23.03 -17.27
C THR A 243 -1.48 21.59 -17.77
N SER A 244 -2.52 20.80 -17.51
CA SER A 244 -2.61 19.40 -17.91
C SER A 244 -2.80 19.23 -19.42
N ALA A 245 -2.70 17.99 -19.89
CA ALA A 245 -2.96 17.63 -21.28
C ALA A 245 -4.41 17.97 -21.71
N ASP A 246 -5.36 17.94 -20.77
CA ASP A 246 -6.79 18.24 -21.00
C ASP A 246 -7.11 19.75 -20.88
N GLY A 247 -6.09 20.57 -20.60
CA GLY A 247 -6.18 22.03 -20.57
C GLY A 247 -6.64 22.63 -19.24
N TYR A 248 -6.66 21.85 -18.13
CA TYR A 248 -6.94 22.36 -16.79
C TYR A 248 -5.66 22.83 -16.12
N THR A 249 -5.73 23.91 -15.31
CA THR A 249 -4.61 24.30 -14.47
C THR A 249 -4.67 23.57 -13.11
N GLY A 250 -3.51 23.36 -12.47
CA GLY A 250 -3.49 22.81 -11.12
C GLY A 250 -4.28 23.67 -10.12
N VAL A 251 -4.26 24.99 -10.31
CA VAL A 251 -5.06 25.95 -9.51
C VAL A 251 -6.55 25.64 -9.62
N ASP A 252 -7.07 25.38 -10.83
CA ASP A 252 -8.50 25.06 -11.01
C ASP A 252 -8.88 23.77 -10.30
N VAL A 253 -8.01 22.74 -10.34
CA VAL A 253 -8.24 21.47 -9.61
C VAL A 253 -8.26 21.69 -8.10
N VAL A 254 -7.31 22.47 -7.57
CA VAL A 254 -7.25 22.76 -6.12
C VAL A 254 -8.47 23.56 -5.67
N LYS A 255 -8.96 24.52 -6.47
CA LYS A 255 -10.23 25.21 -6.18
C LYS A 255 -11.40 24.25 -6.03
N SER A 256 -11.49 23.25 -6.90
CA SER A 256 -12.53 22.23 -6.81
C SER A 256 -12.39 21.42 -5.51
N MET A 257 -11.19 21.01 -5.15
CA MET A 257 -10.91 20.30 -3.88
C MET A 257 -11.26 21.15 -2.67
N LEU A 258 -10.92 22.43 -2.67
CA LEU A 258 -11.25 23.38 -1.60
C LEU A 258 -12.75 23.58 -1.46
N ASN A 259 -13.49 23.66 -2.57
CA ASN A 259 -14.94 23.79 -2.54
C ASN A 259 -15.61 22.53 -1.97
N ILE A 260 -15.11 21.33 -2.30
CA ILE A 260 -15.57 20.07 -1.72
C ILE A 260 -15.25 20.04 -0.21
N ALA A 261 -14.02 20.35 0.17
CA ALA A 261 -13.58 20.32 1.56
C ALA A 261 -14.31 21.36 2.46
N ALA A 262 -14.76 22.47 1.88
CA ALA A 262 -15.50 23.52 2.59
C ALA A 262 -16.99 23.18 2.78
N ASP A 263 -17.53 22.17 2.08
CA ASP A 263 -18.94 21.80 2.20
C ASP A 263 -19.21 21.18 3.60
N PRO A 264 -20.29 21.64 4.29
CA PRO A 264 -20.62 21.10 5.61
C PRO A 264 -20.87 19.59 5.65
N ALA A 265 -21.26 18.95 4.53
CA ALA A 265 -21.44 17.50 4.45
C ALA A 265 -20.12 16.73 4.24
N PHE A 266 -19.05 17.39 3.81
CA PHE A 266 -17.76 16.74 3.67
C PHE A 266 -17.11 16.48 5.03
N MET A 267 -16.41 15.35 5.14
CA MET A 267 -15.58 15.00 6.29
C MET A 267 -14.20 14.55 5.82
N ALA A 268 -13.18 15.36 6.05
CA ALA A 268 -11.80 14.93 5.91
C ALA A 268 -11.49 13.93 7.03
N ILE A 269 -11.11 12.72 6.65
CA ILE A 269 -10.84 11.61 7.58
C ILE A 269 -9.33 11.34 7.58
N ALA A 270 -8.78 11.03 8.75
CA ALA A 270 -7.40 10.60 8.88
C ALA A 270 -7.18 9.25 8.19
N ASP A 271 -5.97 8.98 7.75
CA ASP A 271 -5.64 7.70 7.15
C ASP A 271 -5.85 6.56 8.17
N GLY A 272 -6.43 5.45 7.70
CA GLY A 272 -6.79 4.31 8.54
C GLY A 272 -8.05 4.49 9.41
N ASP A 273 -8.75 5.65 9.39
CA ASP A 273 -9.90 5.91 10.29
C ASP A 273 -11.29 5.79 9.61
N ILE A 274 -11.35 5.42 8.33
CA ILE A 274 -12.62 5.28 7.58
C ILE A 274 -13.56 4.28 8.26
N SER A 275 -13.06 3.09 8.63
CA SER A 275 -13.86 2.05 9.31
C SER A 275 -14.49 2.55 10.61
N ASN A 276 -13.77 3.32 11.43
CA ASN A 276 -14.30 3.89 12.67
C ASN A 276 -15.39 4.94 12.38
N GLN A 277 -15.20 5.78 11.35
CA GLN A 277 -16.20 6.77 10.98
C GLN A 277 -17.45 6.14 10.38
N LEU A 278 -17.33 5.07 9.60
CA LEU A 278 -18.45 4.24 9.15
C LEU A 278 -19.21 3.67 10.35
N ALA A 279 -18.52 2.97 11.26
CA ALA A 279 -19.11 2.35 12.44
C ALA A 279 -19.81 3.37 13.38
N SER A 280 -19.39 4.64 13.37
CA SER A 280 -20.07 5.71 14.11
C SER A 280 -21.46 6.04 13.56
N GLY A 281 -21.79 5.62 12.34
CA GLY A 281 -23.03 5.95 11.63
C GLY A 281 -23.09 7.41 11.14
N ALA A 282 -21.99 8.16 11.17
CA ALA A 282 -21.93 9.53 10.68
C ALA A 282 -21.96 9.61 9.16
N LEU A 283 -21.37 8.63 8.47
CA LEU A 283 -21.21 8.61 7.03
C LEU A 283 -22.44 8.02 6.33
N VAL A 284 -22.80 8.59 5.18
CA VAL A 284 -23.76 8.02 4.21
C VAL A 284 -23.03 7.56 2.94
N ALA A 285 -21.80 8.03 2.75
CA ALA A 285 -20.90 7.61 1.70
C ALA A 285 -19.44 7.84 2.13
N CYS A 286 -18.52 7.09 1.55
CA CYS A 286 -17.08 7.32 1.72
C CYS A 286 -16.29 6.82 0.52
N VAL A 287 -15.15 7.49 0.28
CA VAL A 287 -14.13 7.01 -0.66
C VAL A 287 -13.19 6.07 0.08
N SER A 288 -13.19 4.79 -0.30
CA SER A 288 -12.30 3.77 0.25
C SER A 288 -12.12 2.60 -0.71
N GLY A 289 -11.37 1.60 -0.32
CA GLY A 289 -11.12 0.38 -1.09
C GLY A 289 -11.78 -0.86 -0.46
N THR A 290 -11.43 -2.04 -0.98
CA THR A 290 -11.97 -3.32 -0.53
C THR A 290 -11.68 -3.63 0.94
N TRP A 291 -10.66 -3.02 1.54
CA TRP A 291 -10.31 -3.18 2.95
C TRP A 291 -11.39 -2.71 3.93
N ASP A 292 -12.28 -1.80 3.51
CA ASP A 292 -13.43 -1.33 4.31
C ASP A 292 -14.75 -1.98 3.91
N SER A 293 -14.78 -2.95 2.98
CA SER A 293 -16.01 -3.54 2.42
C SER A 293 -16.87 -4.20 3.50
N ILE A 294 -16.27 -4.99 4.37
CA ILE A 294 -16.99 -5.69 5.46
C ILE A 294 -17.65 -4.67 6.41
N THR A 295 -16.91 -3.64 6.82
CA THR A 295 -17.46 -2.59 7.70
C THR A 295 -18.58 -1.80 6.99
N ALA A 296 -18.40 -1.46 5.72
CA ALA A 296 -19.41 -0.75 4.93
C ALA A 296 -20.69 -1.60 4.79
N GLN A 297 -20.54 -2.92 4.53
CA GLN A 297 -21.67 -3.85 4.45
C GLN A 297 -22.41 -3.97 5.78
N GLU A 298 -21.69 -4.09 6.90
CA GLU A 298 -22.29 -4.16 8.24
C GLU A 298 -23.07 -2.88 8.58
N VAL A 299 -22.52 -1.71 8.22
CA VAL A 299 -23.12 -0.41 8.58
C VAL A 299 -24.29 -0.05 7.67
N PHE A 300 -24.16 -0.26 6.36
CA PHE A 300 -25.23 0.10 5.41
C PHE A 300 -26.30 -0.99 5.24
N GLY A 301 -26.00 -2.24 5.65
CA GLY A 301 -26.96 -3.35 5.62
C GLY A 301 -27.59 -3.53 4.23
N ASP A 302 -28.94 -3.52 4.15
CA ASP A 302 -29.67 -3.67 2.89
C ASP A 302 -29.42 -2.51 1.89
N GLY A 303 -28.89 -1.38 2.37
CA GLY A 303 -28.48 -0.23 1.56
C GLY A 303 -27.04 -0.30 1.04
N TYR A 304 -26.28 -1.35 1.37
CA TYR A 304 -24.89 -1.47 0.93
C TYR A 304 -24.75 -1.41 -0.60
N ALA A 305 -24.05 -0.40 -1.08
CA ALA A 305 -23.79 -0.18 -2.49
C ALA A 305 -22.41 0.47 -2.69
N ALA A 306 -21.85 0.26 -3.86
CA ALA A 306 -20.62 0.89 -4.29
C ALA A 306 -20.67 1.21 -5.78
N THR A 307 -19.93 2.23 -6.20
CA THR A 307 -19.79 2.65 -7.60
C THR A 307 -18.45 3.35 -7.79
N LYS A 308 -18.09 3.64 -9.04
CA LYS A 308 -16.90 4.48 -9.31
C LYS A 308 -16.99 5.82 -8.60
N LEU A 309 -15.86 6.53 -8.50
CA LEU A 309 -15.81 7.87 -7.93
C LEU A 309 -16.70 8.86 -8.68
N PRO A 310 -17.29 9.83 -7.98
CA PRO A 310 -18.11 10.87 -8.60
C PRO A 310 -17.32 11.74 -9.58
N THR A 311 -18.00 12.44 -10.46
CA THR A 311 -17.40 13.57 -11.17
C THR A 311 -17.26 14.77 -10.22
N PHE A 312 -16.33 15.67 -10.52
CA PHE A 312 -16.14 16.93 -9.79
C PHE A 312 -16.10 18.11 -10.77
N THR A 313 -16.49 19.29 -10.30
CA THR A 313 -16.58 20.49 -11.12
C THR A 313 -15.24 21.22 -11.17
N VAL A 314 -14.66 21.34 -12.40
CA VAL A 314 -13.47 22.17 -12.66
C VAL A 314 -13.86 23.30 -13.60
N GLY A 315 -13.88 24.52 -13.09
CA GLY A 315 -14.44 25.66 -13.82
C GLY A 315 -15.94 25.48 -14.08
N ASP A 316 -16.34 25.27 -15.33
CA ASP A 316 -17.71 25.04 -15.77
C ASP A 316 -17.97 23.60 -16.26
N LYS A 317 -17.02 22.69 -16.06
CA LYS A 317 -17.06 21.31 -16.59
C LYS A 317 -17.07 20.28 -15.48
N GLN A 318 -17.80 19.20 -15.73
CA GLN A 318 -17.73 17.98 -14.95
C GLN A 318 -16.56 17.11 -15.44
N VAL A 319 -15.67 16.75 -14.52
CA VAL A 319 -14.48 15.92 -14.76
C VAL A 319 -14.63 14.63 -13.96
N GLN A 320 -14.46 13.49 -14.60
CA GLN A 320 -14.47 12.21 -13.89
C GLN A 320 -13.26 12.12 -12.97
N GLN A 321 -13.48 11.94 -11.68
CA GLN A 321 -12.39 11.74 -10.72
C GLN A 321 -11.65 10.46 -11.07
N GLY A 322 -10.32 10.55 -11.14
CA GLY A 322 -9.44 9.40 -11.34
C GLY A 322 -9.25 8.61 -10.04
N SER A 323 -8.42 7.59 -10.09
CA SER A 323 -7.96 6.88 -8.90
C SER A 323 -6.56 6.32 -9.11
N VAL A 324 -6.01 5.76 -8.07
CA VAL A 324 -4.84 4.90 -8.16
C VAL A 324 -5.28 3.45 -8.24
N ALA A 325 -4.57 2.64 -9.02
CA ALA A 325 -4.72 1.20 -9.06
C ALA A 325 -3.36 0.54 -8.80
N GLY A 326 -3.39 -0.59 -8.13
CA GLY A 326 -2.20 -1.36 -7.80
C GLY A 326 -2.54 -2.76 -7.34
N PHE A 327 -1.54 -3.41 -6.77
CA PHE A 327 -1.62 -4.77 -6.26
C PHE A 327 -1.12 -4.79 -4.81
N LYS A 328 -1.49 -5.84 -4.08
CA LYS A 328 -0.86 -6.19 -2.81
C LYS A 328 -0.08 -7.48 -3.00
N PHE A 329 1.12 -7.48 -2.48
CA PHE A 329 2.10 -8.54 -2.64
C PHE A 329 2.47 -9.16 -1.30
N VAL A 330 3.01 -10.39 -1.37
CA VAL A 330 3.71 -11.03 -0.27
C VAL A 330 5.18 -11.18 -0.69
N GLY A 331 6.07 -10.52 0.03
CA GLY A 331 7.50 -10.55 -0.18
C GLY A 331 8.23 -11.44 0.82
N VAL A 332 9.44 -11.82 0.47
CA VAL A 332 10.37 -12.51 1.37
C VAL A 332 11.56 -11.60 1.61
N ASN A 333 11.93 -11.42 2.87
CA ASN A 333 13.07 -10.61 3.25
C ASN A 333 14.39 -11.21 2.71
N GLY A 334 15.23 -10.36 2.10
CA GLY A 334 16.54 -10.76 1.61
C GLY A 334 17.49 -11.27 2.71
N TYR A 335 17.19 -11.00 3.97
CA TYR A 335 17.96 -11.43 5.16
C TYR A 335 17.32 -12.59 5.92
N ALA A 336 16.24 -13.22 5.40
CA ALA A 336 15.59 -14.34 6.05
C ALA A 336 16.55 -15.53 6.26
N GLU A 337 16.75 -15.95 7.51
CA GLU A 337 17.66 -17.08 7.83
C GLU A 337 17.16 -18.38 7.22
N ASN A 338 15.84 -18.62 7.19
CA ASN A 338 15.19 -19.79 6.63
C ASN A 338 14.55 -19.47 5.27
N ALA A 339 15.31 -18.82 4.36
CA ALA A 339 14.81 -18.26 3.10
C ALA A 339 13.95 -19.22 2.27
N GLY A 340 14.34 -20.49 2.12
CA GLY A 340 13.57 -21.49 1.38
C GLY A 340 12.18 -21.73 2.00
N TRP A 341 12.08 -21.81 3.33
CA TRP A 341 10.80 -21.95 4.03
C TRP A 341 9.99 -20.66 4.02
N ALA A 342 10.63 -19.50 4.06
CA ALA A 342 9.99 -18.20 3.90
C ALA A 342 9.36 -18.06 2.49
N VAL A 343 10.04 -18.52 1.43
CA VAL A 343 9.49 -18.58 0.06
C VAL A 343 8.27 -19.49 -0.01
N LEU A 344 8.31 -20.68 0.62
CA LEU A 344 7.18 -21.60 0.66
C LEU A 344 6.00 -21.02 1.44
N LEU A 345 6.24 -20.30 2.55
CA LEU A 345 5.20 -19.62 3.32
C LEU A 345 4.56 -18.49 2.50
N ALA A 346 5.38 -17.69 1.83
CA ALA A 346 4.90 -16.60 0.97
C ALA A 346 4.05 -17.12 -0.21
N ASP A 347 4.52 -18.20 -0.89
CA ASP A 347 3.71 -18.89 -1.93
C ASP A 347 2.41 -19.43 -1.34
N TYR A 348 2.45 -20.06 -0.16
CA TYR A 348 1.26 -20.61 0.47
C TYR A 348 0.20 -19.55 0.77
N ILE A 349 0.62 -18.39 1.33
CA ILE A 349 -0.29 -17.29 1.69
C ILE A 349 -0.89 -16.62 0.44
N SER A 350 -0.20 -16.68 -0.70
CA SER A 350 -0.59 -16.02 -1.95
C SER A 350 -1.12 -16.97 -3.04
N ASN A 351 -1.18 -18.27 -2.79
CA ASN A 351 -1.67 -19.25 -3.76
C ASN A 351 -3.20 -19.14 -3.99
N GLN A 352 -3.72 -19.86 -4.98
CA GLN A 352 -5.14 -19.81 -5.36
C GLN A 352 -6.09 -20.06 -4.18
N ASP A 353 -5.82 -21.08 -3.35
CA ASP A 353 -6.70 -21.44 -2.23
C ASP A 353 -6.70 -20.34 -1.15
N SER A 354 -5.55 -19.73 -0.91
CA SER A 354 -5.43 -18.61 0.03
C SER A 354 -6.07 -17.33 -0.53
N GLN A 355 -5.90 -17.02 -1.80
CA GLN A 355 -6.60 -15.91 -2.46
C GLN A 355 -8.12 -16.10 -2.43
N GLN A 356 -8.62 -17.35 -2.58
CA GLN A 356 -10.05 -17.64 -2.41
C GLN A 356 -10.51 -17.33 -0.97
N LYS A 357 -9.74 -17.69 0.05
CA LYS A 357 -10.07 -17.38 1.44
C LYS A 357 -10.02 -15.87 1.73
N PHE A 358 -9.05 -15.15 1.16
CA PHE A 358 -9.02 -13.68 1.23
C PHE A 358 -10.26 -13.07 0.59
N PHE A 359 -10.71 -13.60 -0.54
CA PHE A 359 -11.97 -13.16 -1.15
C PHE A 359 -13.17 -13.48 -0.26
N ASP A 360 -13.30 -14.72 0.23
CA ASP A 360 -14.47 -15.19 0.99
C ASP A 360 -14.63 -14.49 2.35
N GLN A 361 -13.51 -14.15 3.01
CA GLN A 361 -13.52 -13.62 4.38
C GLN A 361 -13.26 -12.11 4.44
N ARG A 362 -12.56 -11.55 3.42
CA ARG A 362 -12.09 -10.17 3.41
C ARG A 362 -12.56 -9.38 2.18
N GLU A 363 -13.25 -10.04 1.24
CA GLU A 363 -13.66 -9.47 -0.05
C GLU A 363 -12.50 -8.90 -0.89
N CYS A 364 -11.26 -9.38 -0.67
CA CYS A 364 -10.11 -8.99 -1.45
C CYS A 364 -10.21 -9.50 -2.89
N GLY A 365 -10.01 -8.63 -3.86
CA GLY A 365 -10.01 -9.00 -5.29
C GLY A 365 -8.78 -9.85 -5.64
N PRO A 366 -8.96 -11.09 -6.13
CA PRO A 366 -7.82 -11.98 -6.41
C PRO A 366 -7.01 -11.52 -7.62
N THR A 367 -5.73 -11.94 -7.68
CA THR A 367 -4.90 -11.87 -8.89
C THR A 367 -4.90 -13.17 -9.66
N ASN A 368 -5.33 -14.28 -9.05
CA ASN A 368 -5.35 -15.59 -9.66
C ASN A 368 -6.34 -15.65 -10.83
N VAL A 369 -5.85 -16.08 -12.01
CA VAL A 369 -6.62 -16.07 -13.27
C VAL A 369 -7.87 -16.95 -13.22
N ASN A 370 -7.90 -17.99 -12.40
CA ASN A 370 -9.08 -18.84 -12.25
C ASN A 370 -10.16 -18.20 -11.36
N LEU A 371 -9.76 -17.31 -10.45
CA LEU A 371 -10.66 -16.65 -9.49
C LEU A 371 -11.23 -15.35 -10.03
N ILE A 372 -10.43 -14.54 -10.73
CA ILE A 372 -10.85 -13.24 -11.29
C ILE A 372 -12.12 -13.39 -12.14
N ASP A 373 -12.21 -14.47 -12.92
CA ASP A 373 -13.32 -14.69 -13.85
C ASP A 373 -14.51 -15.41 -13.21
N SER A 374 -14.47 -15.77 -11.93
CA SER A 374 -15.57 -16.45 -11.25
C SER A 374 -16.81 -15.55 -11.13
N ASP A 375 -18.00 -16.15 -11.19
CA ASP A 375 -19.25 -15.42 -11.03
C ASP A 375 -19.35 -14.73 -9.66
N ALA A 376 -18.77 -15.33 -8.61
CA ALA A 376 -18.78 -14.77 -7.27
C ALA A 376 -17.95 -13.48 -7.17
N VAL A 377 -16.75 -13.45 -7.75
CA VAL A 377 -15.89 -12.26 -7.78
C VAL A 377 -16.53 -11.16 -8.60
N LYS A 378 -17.09 -11.49 -9.79
CA LYS A 378 -17.75 -10.51 -10.66
C LYS A 378 -19.04 -9.94 -10.06
N ALA A 379 -19.71 -10.68 -9.21
CA ALA A 379 -20.95 -10.24 -8.53
C ALA A 379 -20.68 -9.47 -7.22
N ASN A 380 -19.43 -9.43 -6.73
CA ASN A 380 -19.12 -8.68 -5.53
C ASN A 380 -19.23 -7.18 -5.77
N VAL A 381 -19.95 -6.47 -4.90
CA VAL A 381 -20.29 -5.05 -5.03
C VAL A 381 -19.04 -4.17 -5.07
N ALA A 382 -18.11 -4.40 -4.16
CA ALA A 382 -16.86 -3.62 -4.04
C ALA A 382 -15.94 -3.84 -5.26
N ILE A 383 -15.75 -5.11 -5.67
CA ILE A 383 -14.90 -5.45 -6.81
C ILE A 383 -15.52 -4.95 -8.13
N ALA A 384 -16.85 -4.99 -8.27
CA ALA A 384 -17.54 -4.44 -9.44
C ALA A 384 -17.33 -2.92 -9.54
N ALA A 385 -17.45 -2.19 -8.42
CA ALA A 385 -17.18 -0.75 -8.36
C ALA A 385 -15.72 -0.41 -8.68
N LEU A 386 -14.77 -1.19 -8.16
CA LEU A 386 -13.35 -1.05 -8.49
C LEU A 386 -13.08 -1.30 -9.97
N ALA A 387 -13.71 -2.32 -10.56
CA ALA A 387 -13.60 -2.62 -11.99
C ALA A 387 -14.18 -1.48 -12.86
N GLU A 388 -15.31 -0.86 -12.45
CA GLU A 388 -15.86 0.32 -13.12
C GLU A 388 -14.88 1.52 -13.00
N GLN A 389 -14.28 1.73 -11.83
CA GLN A 389 -13.31 2.79 -11.59
C GLN A 389 -12.00 2.57 -12.36
N SER A 390 -11.62 1.33 -12.67
CA SER A 390 -10.35 0.99 -13.31
C SER A 390 -10.13 1.70 -14.66
N ALA A 391 -11.21 2.03 -15.37
CA ALA A 391 -11.15 2.80 -16.62
C ALA A 391 -10.57 4.22 -16.43
N TYR A 392 -10.57 4.72 -15.20
CA TYR A 392 -10.12 6.07 -14.81
C TYR A 392 -8.94 6.01 -13.83
N SER A 393 -8.38 4.84 -13.57
CA SER A 393 -7.27 4.67 -12.66
C SER A 393 -5.92 4.74 -13.38
N LYS A 394 -4.90 5.07 -12.61
CA LYS A 394 -3.50 5.06 -13.04
C LYS A 394 -2.65 4.33 -12.01
N THR A 395 -1.59 3.68 -12.47
CA THR A 395 -0.54 3.23 -11.56
C THR A 395 0.21 4.46 -11.05
N GLN A 396 0.28 4.62 -9.74
CA GLN A 396 1.02 5.72 -9.13
C GLN A 396 2.50 5.33 -9.04
N LEU A 397 3.28 5.77 -10.02
CA LEU A 397 4.72 5.61 -10.03
C LEU A 397 5.34 6.88 -9.46
N VAL A 398 5.89 6.80 -8.25
CA VAL A 398 6.45 7.94 -7.51
C VAL A 398 7.69 7.50 -6.73
N GLY A 399 8.64 8.41 -6.52
CA GLY A 399 9.79 8.19 -5.64
C GLY A 399 9.46 8.46 -4.17
N GLY A 400 10.36 8.05 -3.26
CA GLY A 400 10.15 8.14 -1.82
C GLY A 400 9.90 9.55 -1.29
N LYS A 401 10.35 10.59 -1.97
CA LYS A 401 10.11 12.00 -1.60
C LYS A 401 8.71 12.51 -1.93
N TYR A 402 7.84 11.71 -2.53
CA TYR A 402 6.49 12.12 -2.90
C TYR A 402 5.55 12.29 -1.70
N TRP A 403 5.61 11.38 -0.74
CA TRP A 403 4.55 11.17 0.24
C TRP A 403 4.37 12.34 1.21
N ASP A 404 5.44 12.79 1.88
CA ASP A 404 5.37 13.88 2.87
C ASP A 404 4.92 15.22 2.27
N PRO A 405 5.46 15.70 1.13
CA PRO A 405 4.97 16.92 0.50
C PRO A 405 3.51 16.80 0.02
N ALA A 406 3.10 15.64 -0.51
CA ALA A 406 1.74 15.40 -0.98
C ALA A 406 0.74 15.35 0.19
N GLN A 407 1.13 14.78 1.33
CA GLN A 407 0.34 14.80 2.56
C GLN A 407 0.21 16.23 3.09
N THR A 408 1.32 16.96 3.24
CA THR A 408 1.33 18.34 3.72
C THR A 408 0.42 19.21 2.85
N PHE A 409 0.49 19.07 1.54
CA PHE A 409 -0.37 19.77 0.60
C PHE A 409 -1.85 19.42 0.80
N GLY A 410 -2.18 18.13 0.93
CA GLY A 410 -3.55 17.67 1.20
C GLY A 410 -4.10 18.19 2.53
N GLU A 411 -3.26 18.32 3.56
CA GLU A 411 -3.63 18.89 4.86
C GLU A 411 -4.01 20.36 4.75
N LEU A 412 -3.30 21.16 3.94
CA LEU A 412 -3.65 22.57 3.69
C LEU A 412 -5.08 22.70 3.13
N ILE A 413 -5.48 21.78 2.26
CA ILE A 413 -6.82 21.74 1.67
C ILE A 413 -7.85 21.27 2.70
N ALA A 414 -7.59 20.12 3.34
CA ALA A 414 -8.50 19.49 4.30
C ALA A 414 -8.82 20.38 5.51
N GLN A 415 -7.85 21.20 5.94
CA GLN A 415 -7.98 22.13 7.07
C GLN A 415 -8.54 23.50 6.66
N GLY A 416 -8.76 23.74 5.36
CA GLY A 416 -9.23 25.04 4.85
C GLY A 416 -8.23 26.20 5.07
N THR A 417 -6.92 25.87 5.08
CA THR A 417 -5.85 26.88 5.25
C THR A 417 -5.67 27.73 3.99
N LEU A 418 -5.97 27.17 2.81
CA LEU A 418 -6.00 27.86 1.54
C LEU A 418 -7.41 28.40 1.26
N SER A 419 -7.50 29.53 0.55
CA SER A 419 -8.76 30.07 0.05
C SER A 419 -8.90 29.80 -1.44
N ALA A 420 -10.07 29.35 -1.86
CA ALA A 420 -10.38 29.15 -3.29
C ALA A 420 -10.36 30.45 -4.10
N ASP A 421 -10.39 31.62 -3.44
CA ASP A 421 -10.33 32.97 -4.06
C ASP A 421 -8.88 33.47 -4.21
N ASP A 422 -7.88 32.79 -3.68
CA ASP A 422 -6.46 33.21 -3.71
C ASP A 422 -5.62 32.31 -4.63
N ASP A 423 -5.68 32.57 -5.93
CA ASP A 423 -4.94 31.85 -6.96
C ASP A 423 -3.43 31.87 -6.73
N ALA A 424 -2.91 32.97 -6.19
CA ALA A 424 -1.47 33.10 -5.96
C ALA A 424 -1.01 32.22 -4.77
N ALA A 425 -1.80 32.13 -3.70
CA ALA A 425 -1.51 31.23 -2.59
C ALA A 425 -1.62 29.76 -3.01
N ILE A 426 -2.63 29.41 -3.82
CA ILE A 426 -2.79 28.05 -4.37
C ILE A 426 -1.60 27.68 -5.26
N GLN A 427 -1.21 28.57 -6.19
CA GLN A 427 -0.06 28.33 -7.07
C GLN A 427 1.23 28.14 -6.27
N ASN A 428 1.46 28.96 -5.25
CA ASN A 428 2.63 28.83 -4.38
C ASN A 428 2.64 27.49 -3.61
N ALA A 429 1.48 27.02 -3.15
CA ALA A 429 1.38 25.71 -2.50
C ALA A 429 1.68 24.57 -3.47
N LEU A 430 1.19 24.65 -4.72
CA LEU A 430 1.52 23.68 -5.79
C LEU A 430 3.01 23.72 -6.16
N ASP A 431 3.63 24.89 -6.25
CA ASP A 431 5.05 25.01 -6.54
C ASP A 431 5.90 24.42 -5.41
N THR A 432 5.50 24.64 -4.15
CA THR A 432 6.16 24.04 -2.96
C THR A 432 6.02 22.52 -2.96
N LEU A 433 4.84 21.98 -3.28
CA LEU A 433 4.61 20.55 -3.44
C LEU A 433 5.55 19.97 -4.49
N VAL A 434 5.57 20.58 -5.70
CA VAL A 434 6.39 20.08 -6.81
C VAL A 434 7.89 20.15 -6.47
N GLU A 435 8.36 21.23 -5.83
CA GLU A 435 9.74 21.36 -5.36
C GLU A 435 10.10 20.25 -4.37
N GLY A 436 9.25 19.99 -3.38
CA GLY A 436 9.47 18.94 -2.39
C GLY A 436 9.52 17.54 -3.00
N VAL A 437 8.54 17.25 -3.89
CA VAL A 437 8.41 15.94 -4.54
C VAL A 437 9.55 15.64 -5.52
N THR A 438 10.06 16.67 -6.22
CA THR A 438 11.15 16.53 -7.20
C THR A 438 12.55 16.65 -6.58
N ALA A 439 12.64 16.85 -5.28
CA ALA A 439 13.92 16.96 -4.59
C ALA A 439 14.75 15.67 -4.75
N PRO A 440 16.08 15.77 -4.91
CA PRO A 440 16.95 14.61 -5.00
C PRO A 440 16.82 13.69 -3.79
N VAL A 441 16.86 12.39 -4.02
CA VAL A 441 16.96 11.39 -2.96
C VAL A 441 18.42 11.35 -2.52
N GLU A 442 18.72 11.71 -1.27
CA GLU A 442 20.08 11.72 -0.70
C GLU A 442 20.54 10.29 -0.38
#